data_8ca8e899d38d710115b87c1eaf54a75d
#
_entry.id   8ca8e899d38d710115b87c1eaf54a75d
#
_cell.length_a   1.000
_cell.length_b   1.000
_cell.length_c   1.000
_cell.angle_alpha   90.00
_cell.angle_beta   90.00
_cell.angle_gamma   90.00
#
_symmetry.space_group_name_H-M   'P 1'
#
loop_
_entity.id
_entity.type
_entity.pdbx_description
1 polymer ?
#
loop_
_entity_poly.entity_id
_entity_poly.type
_entity_poly.pdbx_seq_one_letter_code
_entity_poly.pdbx_strand_id
1 'polypeptide(L)'
;MRDGILKTPLADARVSLLTTDSIVVQDSIKVTLRKRNGERWGTANFVIQLPKKTCTYLLRATMDGYEDAWQSLSVQETIDDPWGLDNPLELRRVQEKNLDEITVAATRLKMFYKGDTLVYDASAFRLPDGSMLDDLIRQMPGVTMNEHGEVFVNNRRCQL
;
A
#
# COMPACT_ATOMS: atom_id res chain seq x y z
N MET A 1 -4.25 -10.28 22.46
CA MET A 1 -3.67 -9.33 21.48
C MET A 1 -2.16 -9.38 21.52
N ARG A 2 -1.50 -9.52 20.35
CA ARG A 2 -0.04 -9.63 20.26
C ARG A 2 0.51 -9.17 18.92
N ASP A 3 1.81 -8.87 18.89
CA ASP A 3 2.56 -8.60 17.66
C ASP A 3 2.64 -9.88 16.82
N GLY A 4 2.37 -9.76 15.51
CA GLY A 4 2.31 -10.89 14.60
C GLY A 4 3.67 -11.57 14.36
N ILE A 5 4.78 -10.85 14.54
CA ILE A 5 6.15 -11.34 14.33
C ILE A 5 6.80 -11.67 15.67
N LEU A 6 6.90 -10.70 16.57
CA LEU A 6 7.60 -10.84 17.84
C LEU A 6 6.81 -11.61 18.89
N LYS A 7 5.51 -11.82 18.69
CA LYS A 7 4.56 -12.46 19.62
C LYS A 7 4.50 -11.77 20.99
N THR A 8 4.97 -10.53 21.08
CA THR A 8 4.91 -9.72 22.30
C THR A 8 3.50 -9.17 22.51
N PRO A 9 3.02 -9.02 23.77
CA PRO A 9 1.70 -8.46 24.05
C PRO A 9 1.64 -6.97 23.70
N LEU A 10 0.53 -6.53 23.11
CA LEU A 10 0.26 -5.15 22.71
C LEU A 10 -0.83 -4.56 23.63
N ALA A 11 -0.43 -3.79 24.64
CA ALA A 11 -1.33 -3.21 25.64
C ALA A 11 -1.94 -1.85 25.19
N ASP A 12 -1.26 -1.14 24.31
CA ASP A 12 -1.70 0.19 23.85
C ASP A 12 -2.67 0.10 22.66
N ALA A 13 -2.94 -1.12 22.19
CA ALA A 13 -3.91 -1.35 21.14
C ALA A 13 -5.34 -1.06 21.58
N ARG A 14 -6.19 -0.71 20.64
CA ARG A 14 -7.62 -0.51 20.83
C ARG A 14 -8.40 -1.50 19.98
N VAL A 15 -9.55 -1.94 20.49
CA VAL A 15 -10.43 -2.85 19.76
C VAL A 15 -11.78 -2.19 19.58
N SER A 16 -12.38 -2.36 18.42
CA SER A 16 -13.73 -1.94 18.11
C SER A 16 -14.53 -3.12 17.61
N LEU A 17 -15.80 -3.19 18.02
CA LEU A 17 -16.77 -4.17 17.57
C LEU A 17 -17.70 -3.51 16.55
N LEU A 18 -17.83 -4.10 15.38
CA LEU A 18 -18.66 -3.59 14.30
C LEU A 18 -19.61 -4.67 13.82
N THR A 19 -20.72 -4.26 13.23
CA THR A 19 -21.57 -5.16 12.42
C THR A 19 -20.91 -5.45 11.08
N THR A 20 -21.43 -6.43 10.34
CA THR A 20 -20.99 -6.73 8.96
C THR A 20 -21.16 -5.54 8.01
N ASP A 21 -22.09 -4.63 8.31
CA ASP A 21 -22.34 -3.40 7.55
C ASP A 21 -21.45 -2.23 8.02
N SER A 22 -20.38 -2.54 8.78
CA SER A 22 -19.42 -1.56 9.31
C SER A 22 -20.00 -0.54 10.29
N ILE A 23 -21.17 -0.80 10.87
CA ILE A 23 -21.73 0.04 11.93
C ILE A 23 -21.03 -0.29 13.23
N VAL A 24 -20.49 0.72 13.92
CA VAL A 24 -19.80 0.56 15.19
C VAL A 24 -20.81 0.25 16.30
N VAL A 25 -20.66 -0.90 16.94
CA VAL A 25 -21.46 -1.34 18.10
C VAL A 25 -20.80 -0.91 19.39
N GLN A 26 -19.49 -1.10 19.48
CA GLN A 26 -18.67 -0.70 20.63
C GLN A 26 -17.30 -0.24 20.13
N ASP A 27 -16.85 0.92 20.59
CA ASP A 27 -15.59 1.52 20.13
C ASP A 27 -14.57 1.68 21.26
N SER A 28 -13.31 1.79 20.84
CA SER A 28 -12.18 2.16 21.70
C SER A 28 -12.05 1.30 22.98
N ILE A 29 -12.34 0.02 22.87
CA ILE A 29 -12.18 -0.95 23.97
C ILE A 29 -10.70 -1.06 24.27
N LYS A 30 -10.35 -0.75 25.53
CA LYS A 30 -8.97 -0.78 25.99
C LYS A 30 -8.48 -2.21 26.17
N VAL A 31 -7.25 -2.44 25.76
CA VAL A 31 -6.52 -3.68 26.02
C VAL A 31 -5.79 -3.53 27.36
N THR A 32 -5.91 -4.52 28.23
CA THR A 32 -5.25 -4.55 29.52
C THR A 32 -4.18 -5.63 29.55
N LEU A 33 -3.00 -5.29 30.08
CA LEU A 33 -1.93 -6.25 30.27
C LEU A 33 -2.11 -6.98 31.60
N ARG A 34 -2.22 -8.30 31.56
CA ARG A 34 -2.18 -9.16 32.74
C ARG A 34 -0.89 -9.95 32.76
N LYS A 35 -0.11 -9.83 33.82
CA LYS A 35 1.14 -10.58 34.02
C LYS A 35 0.99 -11.52 35.19
N ARG A 36 1.30 -12.79 35.00
CA ARG A 36 1.39 -13.77 36.08
C ARG A 36 2.82 -13.74 36.67
N ASN A 37 2.93 -14.10 37.95
CA ASN A 37 4.22 -14.21 38.62
C ASN A 37 5.11 -15.22 37.90
N GLY A 38 6.34 -14.80 37.55
CA GLY A 38 7.31 -15.64 36.83
C GLY A 38 7.26 -15.51 35.30
N GLU A 39 6.26 -14.89 34.73
CA GLU A 39 6.21 -14.65 33.27
C GLU A 39 7.09 -13.45 32.88
N ARG A 40 7.92 -13.61 31.86
CA ARG A 40 8.71 -12.51 31.26
C ARG A 40 7.80 -11.50 30.57
N TRP A 41 6.77 -11.99 29.88
CA TRP A 41 5.79 -11.23 29.11
C TRP A 41 4.40 -11.50 29.65
N GLY A 42 3.60 -10.47 29.82
CA GLY A 42 2.20 -10.63 30.21
C GLY A 42 1.33 -11.04 29.01
N THR A 43 0.04 -11.15 29.24
CA THR A 43 -0.97 -11.36 28.19
C THR A 43 -1.83 -10.10 28.06
N ALA A 44 -1.94 -9.59 26.83
CA ALA A 44 -2.79 -8.45 26.52
C ALA A 44 -4.21 -8.94 26.21
N ASN A 45 -5.17 -8.61 27.08
CA ASN A 45 -6.56 -9.03 27.00
C ASN A 45 -7.49 -7.82 26.86
N PHE A 46 -8.65 -8.05 26.26
CA PHE A 46 -9.75 -7.10 26.21
C PHE A 46 -11.06 -7.83 26.51
N VAL A 47 -12.06 -7.09 26.95
CA VAL A 47 -13.39 -7.60 27.27
C VAL A 47 -14.41 -6.84 26.43
N ILE A 48 -15.26 -7.56 25.73
CA ILE A 48 -16.34 -7.02 24.92
C ILE A 48 -17.66 -7.51 25.50
N GLN A 49 -18.65 -6.63 25.61
CA GLN A 49 -20.01 -6.99 25.89
C GLN A 49 -20.73 -7.31 24.57
N LEU A 50 -21.03 -8.56 24.34
CA LEU A 50 -21.74 -8.99 23.14
C LEU A 50 -23.24 -8.84 23.32
N PRO A 51 -23.95 -8.28 22.33
CA PRO A 51 -25.41 -8.33 22.31
C PRO A 51 -25.89 -9.79 22.28
N LYS A 52 -26.87 -10.14 23.07
CA LYS A 52 -27.50 -11.47 23.10
C LYS A 52 -28.35 -11.69 21.83
N LYS A 53 -27.70 -11.84 20.72
CA LYS A 53 -28.35 -12.07 19.44
C LYS A 53 -27.41 -12.89 18.53
N THR A 54 -27.95 -13.93 17.93
CA THR A 54 -27.19 -14.70 16.92
C THR A 54 -26.86 -13.81 15.73
N CYS A 55 -25.60 -13.41 15.61
CA CYS A 55 -25.15 -12.48 14.61
C CYS A 55 -23.64 -12.61 14.38
N THR A 56 -23.17 -12.23 13.22
CA THR A 56 -21.74 -12.11 12.93
C THR A 56 -21.31 -10.65 13.10
N TYR A 57 -20.23 -10.45 13.85
CA TYR A 57 -19.59 -9.17 14.07
C TYR A 57 -18.20 -9.14 13.47
N LEU A 58 -17.66 -7.96 13.29
CA LEU A 58 -16.27 -7.73 12.90
C LEU A 58 -15.54 -7.08 14.08
N LEU A 59 -14.41 -7.66 14.46
CA LEU A 59 -13.46 -7.06 15.39
C LEU A 59 -12.41 -6.33 14.59
N ARG A 60 -12.20 -5.06 14.89
CA ARG A 60 -11.11 -4.25 14.36
C ARG A 60 -10.14 -3.92 15.48
N ALA A 61 -8.89 -4.25 15.31
CA ALA A 61 -7.83 -3.86 16.25
C ALA A 61 -6.91 -2.83 15.59
N THR A 62 -6.64 -1.73 16.29
CA THR A 62 -5.83 -0.60 15.84
C THR A 62 -4.76 -0.28 16.86
N MET A 63 -3.58 0.12 16.39
CA MET A 63 -2.46 0.61 17.20
C MET A 63 -1.51 1.43 16.34
N ASP A 64 -0.98 2.51 16.88
CA ASP A 64 -0.01 3.35 16.16
C ASP A 64 1.22 2.55 15.74
N GLY A 65 1.63 2.69 14.48
CA GLY A 65 2.74 1.94 13.88
C GLY A 65 2.41 0.51 13.47
N TYR A 66 1.13 0.12 13.50
CA TYR A 66 0.64 -1.19 13.07
C TYR A 66 -0.49 -1.05 12.06
N GLU A 67 -0.58 -2.04 11.17
CA GLU A 67 -1.72 -2.19 10.26
C GLU A 67 -2.95 -2.63 11.05
N ASP A 68 -4.12 -2.17 10.65
CA ASP A 68 -5.39 -2.57 11.23
C ASP A 68 -5.60 -4.07 11.05
N ALA A 69 -5.88 -4.78 12.14
CA ALA A 69 -6.21 -6.20 12.10
C ALA A 69 -7.72 -6.39 12.20
N TRP A 70 -8.25 -7.27 11.37
CA TRP A 70 -9.67 -7.59 11.31
C TRP A 70 -9.90 -9.06 11.55
N GLN A 71 -10.92 -9.39 12.34
CA GLN A 71 -11.36 -10.75 12.59
C GLN A 71 -12.88 -10.83 12.65
N SER A 72 -13.45 -11.81 11.96
CA SER A 72 -14.88 -12.10 12.09
C SER A 72 -15.17 -12.88 13.37
N LEU A 73 -16.30 -12.55 13.99
CA LEU A 73 -16.76 -13.13 15.23
C LEU A 73 -18.23 -13.56 15.06
N SER A 74 -18.48 -14.85 15.06
CA SER A 74 -19.84 -15.39 15.03
C SER A 74 -20.33 -15.65 16.47
N VAL A 75 -21.38 -14.95 16.85
CA VAL A 75 -22.01 -15.03 18.17
C VAL A 75 -23.27 -15.87 18.06
N GLN A 76 -23.45 -16.82 18.97
CA GLN A 76 -24.69 -17.57 19.13
C GLN A 76 -25.41 -17.13 20.40
N GLU A 77 -26.73 -17.19 20.43
CA GLU A 77 -27.55 -16.72 21.53
C GLU A 77 -27.28 -17.49 22.84
N THR A 78 -26.79 -18.72 22.75
CA THR A 78 -26.53 -19.65 23.85
C THR A 78 -25.08 -19.67 24.33
N ILE A 79 -24.30 -18.63 24.07
CA ILE A 79 -22.92 -18.60 24.55
C ILE A 79 -22.90 -18.32 26.05
N ASP A 80 -22.41 -19.29 26.84
CA ASP A 80 -22.14 -19.10 28.26
C ASP A 80 -20.90 -18.19 28.45
N ASP A 81 -20.98 -17.29 29.40
CA ASP A 81 -19.91 -16.36 29.74
C ASP A 81 -18.96 -16.96 30.78
N PRO A 82 -17.62 -16.88 30.70
CA PRO A 82 -16.84 -16.10 29.71
C PRO A 82 -16.47 -16.90 28.46
N TRP A 83 -16.81 -16.35 27.29
CA TRP A 83 -16.37 -16.86 26.03
C TRP A 83 -15.04 -16.22 25.59
N GLY A 84 -14.20 -16.93 24.88
CA GLY A 84 -12.90 -16.45 24.40
C GLY A 84 -12.69 -16.65 22.90
N LEU A 85 -11.83 -15.83 22.32
CA LEU A 85 -11.40 -16.04 20.94
C LEU A 85 -10.47 -17.25 20.87
N ASP A 86 -10.72 -18.17 19.94
CA ASP A 86 -9.87 -19.34 19.71
C ASP A 86 -8.45 -18.94 19.31
N ASN A 87 -8.32 -17.85 18.56
CA ASN A 87 -7.04 -17.33 18.13
C ASN A 87 -6.83 -15.90 18.64
N PRO A 88 -5.62 -15.56 19.11
CA PRO A 88 -5.30 -14.21 19.50
C PRO A 88 -5.29 -13.27 18.29
N LEU A 89 -5.81 -12.06 18.44
CA LEU A 89 -5.65 -10.99 17.45
C LEU A 89 -4.17 -10.62 17.32
N GLU A 90 -3.66 -10.68 16.11
CA GLU A 90 -2.28 -10.35 15.76
C GLU A 90 -2.24 -9.11 14.88
N LEU A 91 -1.48 -8.10 15.29
CA LEU A 91 -1.22 -6.90 14.49
C LEU A 91 0.16 -7.01 13.83
N ARG A 92 0.27 -6.55 12.61
CA ARG A 92 1.52 -6.45 11.87
C ARG A 92 2.03 -5.02 11.93
N ARG A 93 3.31 -4.85 12.21
CA ARG A 93 3.93 -3.53 12.14
C ARG A 93 3.84 -3.00 10.71
N VAL A 94 3.44 -1.76 10.57
CA VAL A 94 3.67 -1.02 9.33
C VAL A 94 5.18 -1.02 9.13
N GLN A 95 5.65 -1.77 8.14
CA GLN A 95 7.00 -1.55 7.67
C GLN A 95 6.97 -0.14 7.08
N GLU A 96 7.63 0.80 7.75
CA GLU A 96 8.12 1.98 7.05
C GLU A 96 8.99 1.41 5.91
N LYS A 97 8.37 1.21 4.74
CA LYS A 97 9.15 1.33 3.54
C LYS A 97 9.71 2.73 3.67
N ASN A 98 11.00 2.83 3.99
CA ASN A 98 11.77 3.91 3.45
C ASN A 98 11.39 3.90 1.97
N LEU A 99 10.49 4.77 1.62
CA LEU A 99 10.40 5.29 0.27
C LEU A 99 11.76 5.99 0.15
N ASP A 100 12.80 5.21 -0.16
CA ASP A 100 13.94 5.75 -0.86
C ASP A 100 13.26 6.62 -1.89
N GLU A 101 13.55 7.91 -1.78
CA GLU A 101 13.03 8.94 -2.65
C GLU A 101 12.95 8.33 -4.03
N ILE A 102 11.74 7.87 -4.41
CA ILE A 102 11.49 7.46 -5.78
C ILE A 102 11.60 8.81 -6.47
N THR A 103 12.81 9.12 -6.88
CA THR A 103 13.04 10.10 -7.89
C THR A 103 12.22 9.59 -9.05
N VAL A 104 10.98 10.05 -9.14
CA VAL A 104 10.17 9.89 -10.33
C VAL A 104 10.94 10.71 -11.34
N ALA A 105 11.93 10.07 -11.97
CA ALA A 105 12.48 10.55 -13.21
C ALA A 105 11.28 10.56 -14.14
N ALA A 106 10.63 11.71 -14.22
CA ALA A 106 9.56 11.94 -15.17
C ALA A 106 10.20 11.58 -16.50
N THR A 107 9.89 10.38 -16.99
CA THR A 107 10.35 9.92 -18.31
C THR A 107 9.62 10.83 -19.27
N ARG A 108 10.31 11.91 -19.70
CA ARG A 108 9.77 12.81 -20.69
C ARG A 108 9.44 11.99 -21.91
N LEU A 109 8.22 12.12 -22.39
CA LEU A 109 7.79 11.43 -23.60
C LEU A 109 8.66 11.94 -24.75
N LYS A 110 9.45 11.04 -25.33
CA LYS A 110 10.35 11.37 -26.45
C LYS A 110 9.57 11.79 -27.69
N MET A 111 8.33 11.33 -27.83
CA MET A 111 7.45 11.66 -28.96
C MET A 111 6.00 11.65 -28.53
N PHE A 112 5.17 12.50 -29.11
CA PHE A 112 3.71 12.55 -28.91
C PHE A 112 3.00 13.10 -30.13
N TYR A 113 1.73 12.77 -30.27
CA TYR A 113 0.89 13.33 -31.34
C TYR A 113 0.22 14.61 -30.88
N LYS A 114 0.31 15.67 -31.71
CA LYS A 114 -0.45 16.91 -31.57
C LYS A 114 -1.37 17.04 -32.77
N GLY A 115 -2.62 16.59 -32.62
CA GLY A 115 -3.52 16.41 -33.76
C GLY A 115 -3.00 15.32 -34.71
N ASP A 116 -2.76 15.67 -35.97
CA ASP A 116 -2.23 14.78 -37.02
C ASP A 116 -0.69 14.87 -37.16
N THR A 117 -0.04 15.65 -36.31
CA THR A 117 1.39 15.90 -36.36
C THR A 117 2.14 15.13 -35.27
N LEU A 118 3.18 14.38 -35.66
CA LEU A 118 4.11 13.74 -34.72
C LEU A 118 5.17 14.74 -34.26
N VAL A 119 5.25 14.98 -32.96
CA VAL A 119 6.20 15.91 -32.33
C VAL A 119 7.22 15.12 -31.53
N TYR A 120 8.51 15.43 -31.74
CA TYR A 120 9.61 14.90 -30.93
C TYR A 120 10.09 15.97 -29.96
N ASP A 121 10.22 15.64 -28.70
CA ASP A 121 10.80 16.52 -27.67
C ASP A 121 12.31 16.28 -27.60
N ALA A 122 13.08 17.20 -28.20
CA ALA A 122 14.53 17.11 -28.22
C ALA A 122 15.15 17.05 -26.81
N SER A 123 14.53 17.69 -25.82
CA SER A 123 15.01 17.70 -24.44
C SER A 123 14.88 16.36 -23.72
N ALA A 124 14.12 15.43 -24.30
CA ALA A 124 13.95 14.06 -23.77
C ALA A 124 15.05 13.09 -24.24
N PHE A 125 15.94 13.54 -25.12
CA PHE A 125 17.09 12.78 -25.61
C PHE A 125 18.35 13.22 -24.87
N ARG A 126 19.11 12.25 -24.38
CA ARG A 126 20.40 12.52 -23.76
C ARG A 126 21.48 12.50 -24.82
N LEU A 127 21.99 13.66 -25.16
CA LEU A 127 23.09 13.83 -26.09
C LEU A 127 24.34 14.25 -25.29
N PRO A 128 25.54 13.77 -25.64
CA PRO A 128 26.79 14.29 -25.11
C PRO A 128 26.99 15.78 -25.49
N ASP A 129 27.76 16.50 -24.68
CA ASP A 129 28.11 17.89 -25.00
C ASP A 129 28.87 17.97 -26.31
N GLY A 130 28.45 18.86 -27.20
CA GLY A 130 29.02 19.01 -28.52
C GLY A 130 28.37 18.15 -29.61
N SER A 131 27.30 17.40 -29.31
CA SER A 131 26.55 16.63 -30.31
C SER A 131 25.88 17.54 -31.33
N MET A 132 25.85 17.08 -32.58
CA MET A 132 25.20 17.78 -33.69
C MET A 132 23.75 17.31 -33.89
N LEU A 133 23.01 17.98 -34.77
CA LEU A 133 21.61 17.68 -35.08
C LEU A 133 21.41 16.27 -35.62
N ASP A 134 22.34 15.78 -36.42
CA ASP A 134 22.31 14.40 -36.95
C ASP A 134 22.41 13.33 -35.86
N ASP A 135 23.15 13.59 -34.77
CA ASP A 135 23.19 12.66 -33.61
C ASP A 135 21.83 12.55 -32.92
N LEU A 136 21.09 13.66 -32.83
CA LEU A 136 19.73 13.69 -32.35
C LEU A 136 18.78 12.91 -33.25
N ILE A 137 18.83 13.18 -34.56
CA ILE A 137 17.98 12.53 -35.57
C ILE A 137 18.16 11.03 -35.56
N ARG A 138 19.39 10.54 -35.44
CA ARG A 138 19.68 9.09 -35.35
C ARG A 138 19.12 8.42 -34.12
N GLN A 139 18.88 9.17 -33.03
CA GLN A 139 18.26 8.62 -31.79
C GLN A 139 16.73 8.68 -31.79
N MET A 140 16.13 9.39 -32.79
CA MET A 140 14.66 9.46 -32.87
C MET A 140 14.08 8.18 -33.41
N PRO A 141 13.09 7.54 -32.70
CA PRO A 141 12.47 6.32 -33.14
C PRO A 141 11.67 6.55 -34.44
N GLY A 142 11.86 5.67 -35.43
CA GLY A 142 11.17 5.73 -36.71
C GLY A 142 11.74 6.81 -37.70
N VAL A 143 12.84 7.44 -37.35
CA VAL A 143 13.54 8.43 -38.20
C VAL A 143 14.84 7.84 -38.74
N THR A 144 15.09 8.00 -39.99
CA THR A 144 16.35 7.61 -40.66
C THR A 144 16.88 8.75 -41.46
N MET A 145 18.20 8.84 -41.60
CA MET A 145 18.89 9.83 -42.42
C MET A 145 19.85 9.13 -43.40
N ASN A 146 19.85 9.53 -44.66
CA ASN A 146 20.75 9.00 -45.65
C ASN A 146 22.10 9.75 -45.65
N GLU A 147 23.05 9.29 -46.47
CA GLU A 147 24.40 9.90 -46.62
C GLU A 147 24.37 11.33 -47.20
N HIS A 148 23.25 11.72 -47.79
CA HIS A 148 23.06 13.05 -48.37
C HIS A 148 22.37 14.03 -47.40
N GLY A 149 22.11 13.60 -46.12
CA GLY A 149 21.46 14.43 -45.12
C GLY A 149 19.95 14.51 -45.23
N GLU A 150 19.32 13.68 -46.08
CA GLU A 150 17.87 13.65 -46.22
C GLU A 150 17.25 12.80 -45.10
N VAL A 151 16.22 13.35 -44.47
CA VAL A 151 15.53 12.72 -43.33
C VAL A 151 14.26 12.02 -43.79
N PHE A 152 14.07 10.80 -43.35
CA PHE A 152 12.88 9.99 -43.59
C PHE A 152 12.20 9.63 -42.25
N VAL A 153 10.90 9.80 -42.21
CA VAL A 153 10.06 9.37 -41.06
C VAL A 153 9.11 8.29 -41.55
N ASN A 154 9.15 7.11 -40.91
CA ASN A 154 8.36 5.95 -41.36
C ASN A 154 8.45 5.68 -42.87
N ASN A 155 9.65 5.73 -43.40
CA ASN A 155 9.95 5.53 -44.84
C ASN A 155 9.39 6.62 -45.80
N ARG A 156 8.94 7.76 -45.28
CA ARG A 156 8.52 8.91 -46.08
C ARG A 156 9.52 10.03 -45.95
N ARG A 157 9.94 10.58 -47.05
CA ARG A 157 10.87 11.73 -47.08
C ARG A 157 10.21 12.95 -46.45
N CYS A 158 10.87 13.56 -45.48
CA CYS A 158 10.49 14.88 -44.97
C CYS A 158 11.01 15.95 -45.91
N GLN A 159 10.13 16.82 -46.42
CA GLN A 159 10.53 18.07 -47.05
C GLN A 159 10.75 19.08 -45.94
N LEU A 160 11.98 19.56 -45.83
CA LEU A 160 12.34 20.70 -44.96
C LEU A 160 12.01 21.99 -45.69
#